data_a3ad5484352e47a9fa3ec653df94774e
#
_entry.id   a3ad5484352e47a9fa3ec653df94774e
#
_cell.length_a   1.000
_cell.length_b   1.000
_cell.length_c   1.000
_cell.angle_alpha   90.00
_cell.angle_beta   90.00
_cell.angle_gamma   90.00
#
_symmetry.space_group_name_H-M   'P 1'
#
loop_
_entity.id
_entity.type
_entity.pdbx_description
1 polymer ?
#
loop_
_entity_poly.entity_id
_entity_poly.type
_entity_poly.pdbx_seq_one_letter_code
_entity_poly.pdbx_strand_id
1 'polypeptide(L)'
;GVAFSREMSLFKGLKPIVYGGREVWPLVEGGKGVAVSNHASSGAWAAAGGIGTVSAVNADSYDSFGNVIPQIYHGRTRRDRHEELVAYAIDGAVEQVKRAYEIAGGKGAININVLWEMGGAQRVLHGVLERTKGMVAGVTCGAGMPYKLSEIAASYNVSYLPIVSSGRAFRALWKRAYSKAAEWLAAVVYEDPWLAGGHNG
;
A
#
# COMPACT_ATOMS: atom_id res chain seq x y z
N GLY A 1 4.02 24.30 9.45
CA GLY A 1 2.97 25.25 9.78
C GLY A 1 2.45 26.08 8.60
N VAL A 2 3.30 26.84 7.90
CA VAL A 2 2.82 27.77 6.85
C VAL A 2 2.31 27.03 5.61
N ALA A 3 2.98 25.95 5.17
CA ALA A 3 2.55 25.16 4.02
C ALA A 3 1.21 24.48 4.27
N PHE A 4 1.01 23.96 5.46
CA PHE A 4 -0.22 23.28 5.86
C PHE A 4 -1.42 24.25 5.93
N SER A 5 -1.23 25.46 6.47
CA SER A 5 -2.30 26.47 6.49
C SER A 5 -2.66 26.98 5.10
N ARG A 6 -1.74 26.98 4.15
CA ARG A 6 -2.00 27.34 2.76
C ARG A 6 -2.83 26.28 2.03
N GLU A 7 -2.57 25.00 2.32
CA GLU A 7 -3.34 23.88 1.80
C GLU A 7 -4.75 23.85 2.40
N MET A 8 -4.92 24.21 3.66
CA MET A 8 -6.23 24.31 4.31
C MET A 8 -7.17 25.26 3.57
N SER A 9 -6.67 26.32 2.95
CA SER A 9 -7.49 27.27 2.19
C SER A 9 -8.00 26.68 0.87
N LEU A 10 -7.25 25.72 0.27
CA LEU A 10 -7.63 25.03 -0.96
C LEU A 10 -8.66 23.93 -0.73
N PHE A 11 -8.63 23.30 0.45
CA PHE A 11 -9.51 22.18 0.81
C PHE A 11 -10.52 22.58 1.88
N LYS A 12 -11.18 23.70 1.67
CA LYS A 12 -12.18 24.25 2.58
C LYS A 12 -13.31 23.22 2.80
N GLY A 13 -13.53 22.85 4.05
CA GLY A 13 -14.51 21.84 4.44
C GLY A 13 -13.91 20.44 4.66
N LEU A 14 -12.68 20.19 4.28
CA LEU A 14 -11.97 18.97 4.62
C LEU A 14 -11.17 19.16 5.91
N LYS A 15 -11.08 18.09 6.69
CA LYS A 15 -10.25 18.05 7.90
C LYS A 15 -9.11 17.07 7.67
N PRO A 16 -7.89 17.39 8.14
CA PRO A 16 -6.79 16.43 8.13
C PRO A 16 -7.12 15.19 8.95
N ILE A 17 -6.53 14.07 8.55
CA ILE A 17 -6.62 12.80 9.27
C ILE A 17 -5.24 12.35 9.71
N VAL A 18 -5.18 11.50 10.71
CA VAL A 18 -3.94 10.84 11.12
C VAL A 18 -3.85 9.49 10.41
N TYR A 19 -2.76 9.29 9.68
CA TYR A 19 -2.50 8.09 8.90
C TYR A 19 -1.08 7.61 9.15
N GLY A 20 -0.92 6.42 9.73
CA GLY A 20 0.39 5.91 10.13
C GLY A 20 1.15 6.84 11.06
N GLY A 21 0.45 7.53 11.97
CA GLY A 21 1.03 8.51 12.88
C GLY A 21 1.33 9.88 12.24
N ARG A 22 0.96 10.10 10.98
CA ARG A 22 1.19 11.35 10.26
C ARG A 22 -0.12 12.08 9.99
N GLU A 23 -0.12 13.39 10.15
CA GLU A 23 -1.26 14.23 9.79
C GLU A 23 -1.22 14.53 8.29
N VAL A 24 -2.27 14.12 7.57
CA VAL A 24 -2.36 14.26 6.11
C VAL A 24 -3.76 14.67 5.69
N TRP A 25 -3.89 15.17 4.48
CA TRP A 25 -5.21 15.38 3.86
C TRP A 25 -5.83 14.02 3.50
N PRO A 26 -7.17 13.88 3.63
CA PRO A 26 -7.87 12.64 3.29
C PRO A 26 -8.03 12.46 1.77
N LEU A 27 -6.98 12.68 1.03
CA LEU A 27 -6.90 12.54 -0.42
C LEU A 27 -6.01 11.33 -0.71
N VAL A 28 -6.63 10.24 -1.11
CA VAL A 28 -5.94 8.97 -1.31
C VAL A 28 -5.88 8.63 -2.79
N GLU A 29 -4.68 8.39 -3.28
CA GLU A 29 -4.49 7.81 -4.60
C GLU A 29 -4.99 6.36 -4.59
N GLY A 30 -5.84 6.00 -5.57
CA GLY A 30 -6.41 4.66 -5.66
C GLY A 30 -5.35 3.58 -5.86
N GLY A 31 -5.61 2.39 -5.33
CA GLY A 31 -4.78 1.23 -5.54
C GLY A 31 -4.78 0.81 -7.00
N LYS A 32 -3.62 0.40 -7.49
CA LYS A 32 -3.42 -0.07 -8.85
C LYS A 32 -3.00 -1.53 -8.83
N GLY A 33 -3.62 -2.35 -9.68
CA GLY A 33 -3.46 -3.80 -9.61
C GLY A 33 -2.10 -4.29 -10.06
N VAL A 34 -1.67 -3.95 -11.25
CA VAL A 34 -0.40 -4.41 -11.82
C VAL A 34 0.47 -3.20 -12.07
N ALA A 35 1.69 -3.21 -11.61
CA ALA A 35 2.82 -2.27 -11.83
C ALA A 35 2.57 -0.99 -12.67
N VAL A 36 1.34 -0.45 -12.62
CA VAL A 36 0.92 0.72 -13.39
C VAL A 36 1.20 1.99 -12.61
N SER A 37 1.15 1.92 -11.30
CA SER A 37 1.51 3.06 -10.50
C SER A 37 3.01 3.14 -10.38
N ASN A 38 3.48 4.31 -10.50
CA ASN A 38 4.88 4.56 -10.36
C ASN A 38 5.11 5.52 -9.20
N HIS A 39 6.35 5.55 -8.79
CA HIS A 39 6.85 6.42 -7.74
C HIS A 39 6.60 7.91 -8.02
N ALA A 40 6.55 8.31 -9.30
CA ALA A 40 6.32 9.71 -9.66
C ALA A 40 4.92 10.17 -9.27
N SER A 41 3.89 9.40 -9.63
CA SER A 41 2.49 9.68 -9.25
C SER A 41 2.30 9.65 -7.74
N SER A 42 2.75 8.59 -7.09
CA SER A 42 2.61 8.41 -5.65
C SER A 42 3.33 9.49 -4.85
N GLY A 43 4.55 9.82 -5.26
CA GLY A 43 5.32 10.90 -4.65
C GLY A 43 4.66 12.26 -4.82
N ALA A 44 4.06 12.53 -5.98
CA ALA A 44 3.35 13.79 -6.25
C ALA A 44 2.10 13.93 -5.37
N TRP A 45 1.31 12.87 -5.17
CA TRP A 45 0.16 12.87 -4.27
C TRP A 45 0.58 13.17 -2.83
N ALA A 46 1.64 12.53 -2.36
CA ALA A 46 2.18 12.77 -1.02
C ALA A 46 2.76 14.19 -0.90
N ALA A 47 3.48 14.67 -1.90
CA ALA A 47 4.03 16.03 -1.92
C ALA A 47 2.93 17.09 -1.82
N ALA A 48 1.74 16.81 -2.33
CA ALA A 48 0.56 17.68 -2.19
C ALA A 48 -0.11 17.58 -0.80
N GLY A 49 0.40 16.75 0.09
CA GLY A 49 -0.12 16.58 1.45
C GLY A 49 -1.10 15.43 1.62
N GLY A 50 -1.41 14.69 0.56
CA GLY A 50 -2.29 13.53 0.58
C GLY A 50 -1.56 12.22 0.79
N ILE A 51 -2.21 11.13 0.36
CA ILE A 51 -1.69 9.76 0.48
C ILE A 51 -1.44 9.21 -0.92
N GLY A 52 -0.17 9.04 -1.27
CA GLY A 52 0.24 8.42 -2.52
C GLY A 52 0.32 6.90 -2.36
N THR A 53 -0.12 6.14 -3.36
CA THR A 53 -0.16 4.68 -3.30
C THR A 53 0.80 4.05 -4.31
N VAL A 54 1.68 3.20 -3.82
CA VAL A 54 2.59 2.38 -4.61
C VAL A 54 2.04 0.96 -4.67
N SER A 55 1.97 0.39 -5.86
CA SER A 55 1.57 -1.02 -6.00
C SER A 55 2.73 -1.96 -5.64
N ALA A 56 2.46 -2.89 -4.75
CA ALA A 56 3.37 -3.99 -4.44
C ALA A 56 2.99 -5.27 -5.21
N VAL A 57 2.10 -5.16 -6.18
CA VAL A 57 1.69 -6.28 -7.05
C VAL A 57 2.58 -6.29 -8.27
N ASN A 58 3.45 -7.29 -8.40
CA ASN A 58 4.39 -7.44 -9.52
C ASN A 58 5.14 -6.15 -9.86
N ALA A 59 5.60 -5.45 -8.83
CA ALA A 59 6.29 -4.17 -9.01
C ALA A 59 7.60 -4.36 -9.77
N ASP A 60 7.78 -3.57 -10.81
CA ASP A 60 9.03 -3.55 -11.57
C ASP A 60 10.10 -2.76 -10.81
N SER A 61 11.34 -3.20 -10.98
CA SER A 61 12.52 -2.43 -10.59
C SER A 61 13.05 -1.66 -11.80
N TYR A 62 13.63 -0.49 -11.55
CA TYR A 62 14.17 0.38 -12.58
C TYR A 62 15.64 0.68 -12.31
N ASP A 63 16.42 0.79 -13.40
CA ASP A 63 17.80 1.24 -13.31
C ASP A 63 17.88 2.77 -13.13
N SER A 64 19.09 3.29 -13.02
CA SER A 64 19.34 4.73 -12.87
C SER A 64 18.87 5.58 -14.05
N PHE A 65 18.64 4.95 -15.22
CA PHE A 65 18.15 5.61 -16.43
C PHE A 65 16.64 5.51 -16.61
N GLY A 66 15.95 4.86 -15.68
CA GLY A 66 14.49 4.68 -15.73
C GLY A 66 14.04 3.49 -16.58
N ASN A 67 14.94 2.62 -16.99
CA ASN A 67 14.58 1.40 -17.72
C ASN A 67 14.22 0.27 -16.77
N VAL A 68 13.22 -0.53 -17.15
CA VAL A 68 12.82 -1.70 -16.38
C VAL A 68 13.96 -2.73 -16.36
N ILE A 69 14.31 -3.17 -15.17
CA ILE A 69 15.30 -4.24 -14.99
C ILE A 69 14.60 -5.58 -15.26
N PRO A 70 15.06 -6.38 -16.25
CA PRO A 70 14.46 -7.67 -16.55
C PRO A 70 14.56 -8.62 -15.35
N GLN A 71 13.47 -9.34 -15.09
CA GLN A 71 13.46 -10.39 -14.06
C GLN A 71 14.02 -11.67 -14.67
N ILE A 72 15.13 -12.13 -14.13
CA ILE A 72 15.83 -13.34 -14.60
C ILE A 72 15.58 -14.45 -13.56
N TYR A 73 15.00 -15.55 -14.03
CA TYR A 73 14.68 -16.70 -13.17
C TYR A 73 15.70 -17.81 -13.40
N HIS A 74 16.35 -18.23 -12.33
CA HIS A 74 17.33 -19.33 -12.34
C HIS A 74 16.75 -20.62 -11.75
N GLY A 75 15.62 -20.55 -11.09
CA GLY A 75 14.98 -21.69 -10.44
C GLY A 75 14.48 -22.74 -11.44
N ARG A 76 14.70 -24.01 -11.14
CA ARG A 76 14.29 -25.14 -11.97
C ARG A 76 12.90 -25.66 -11.62
N THR A 77 12.45 -25.45 -10.39
CA THR A 77 11.15 -25.88 -9.91
C THR A 77 10.19 -24.69 -9.83
N ARG A 78 8.88 -24.99 -9.76
CA ARG A 78 7.87 -23.95 -9.51
C ARG A 78 8.12 -23.22 -8.18
N ARG A 79 8.53 -23.98 -7.17
CA ARG A 79 8.82 -23.42 -5.84
C ARG A 79 9.98 -22.44 -5.90
N ASP A 80 11.06 -22.81 -6.56
CA ASP A 80 12.22 -21.94 -6.70
C ASP A 80 11.90 -20.65 -7.46
N ARG A 81 11.13 -20.77 -8.55
CA ARG A 81 10.68 -19.61 -9.33
C ARG A 81 9.74 -18.71 -8.53
N HIS A 82 8.88 -19.31 -7.71
CA HIS A 82 8.00 -18.54 -6.84
C HIS A 82 8.79 -17.74 -5.81
N GLU A 83 9.84 -18.32 -5.22
CA GLU A 83 10.73 -17.62 -4.31
C GLU A 83 11.42 -16.43 -4.99
N GLU A 84 11.89 -16.63 -6.21
CA GLU A 84 12.48 -15.55 -7.01
C GLU A 84 11.48 -14.46 -7.31
N LEU A 85 10.23 -14.81 -7.67
CA LEU A 85 9.15 -13.86 -7.92
C LEU A 85 8.84 -13.01 -6.69
N VAL A 86 8.76 -13.62 -5.52
CA VAL A 86 8.54 -12.91 -4.26
C VAL A 86 9.69 -11.93 -3.99
N ALA A 87 10.92 -12.36 -4.19
CA ALA A 87 12.09 -11.50 -4.02
C ALA A 87 12.07 -10.30 -4.97
N TYR A 88 11.76 -10.51 -6.24
CA TYR A 88 11.61 -9.42 -7.21
C TYR A 88 10.49 -8.46 -6.85
N ALA A 89 9.33 -8.98 -6.38
CA ALA A 89 8.21 -8.14 -5.97
C ALA A 89 8.60 -7.24 -4.79
N ILE A 90 9.33 -7.77 -3.82
CA ILE A 90 9.82 -7.00 -2.67
C ILE A 90 10.79 -5.92 -3.14
N ASP A 91 11.80 -6.28 -3.92
CA ASP A 91 12.81 -5.35 -4.40
C ASP A 91 12.20 -4.20 -5.21
N GLY A 92 11.28 -4.52 -6.11
CA GLY A 92 10.60 -3.52 -6.92
C GLY A 92 9.75 -2.57 -6.11
N ALA A 93 8.96 -3.10 -5.17
CA ALA A 93 8.12 -2.27 -4.31
C ALA A 93 8.95 -1.38 -3.39
N VAL A 94 10.00 -1.91 -2.79
CA VAL A 94 10.92 -1.14 -1.94
C VAL A 94 11.54 0.01 -2.71
N GLU A 95 12.03 -0.24 -3.92
CA GLU A 95 12.62 0.81 -4.75
C GLU A 95 11.62 1.91 -5.08
N GLN A 96 10.40 1.54 -5.48
CA GLN A 96 9.37 2.52 -5.78
C GLN A 96 8.94 3.32 -4.56
N VAL A 97 8.83 2.70 -3.40
CA VAL A 97 8.54 3.40 -2.14
C VAL A 97 9.63 4.42 -1.83
N LYS A 98 10.89 4.04 -1.95
CA LYS A 98 12.00 4.96 -1.67
C LYS A 98 12.00 6.17 -2.61
N ARG A 99 11.76 5.94 -3.90
CA ARG A 99 11.67 7.03 -4.88
C ARG A 99 10.48 7.94 -4.63
N ALA A 100 9.31 7.37 -4.33
CA ALA A 100 8.12 8.13 -3.99
C ALA A 100 8.34 8.98 -2.71
N TYR A 101 8.97 8.40 -1.72
CA TYR A 101 9.30 9.09 -0.47
C TYR A 101 10.23 10.29 -0.71
N GLU A 102 11.22 10.16 -1.57
CA GLU A 102 12.10 11.28 -1.96
C GLU A 102 11.31 12.39 -2.65
N ILE A 103 10.44 12.05 -3.60
CA ILE A 103 9.60 13.04 -4.31
C ILE A 103 8.65 13.74 -3.34
N ALA A 104 8.12 13.02 -2.36
CA ALA A 104 7.23 13.57 -1.35
C ALA A 104 7.89 14.66 -0.49
N GLY A 105 9.20 14.60 -0.31
CA GLY A 105 9.95 15.62 0.42
C GLY A 105 9.52 15.78 1.88
N GLY A 106 9.13 14.69 2.54
CA GLY A 106 8.67 14.70 3.92
C GLY A 106 7.22 15.11 4.11
N LYS A 107 6.47 15.34 3.03
CA LYS A 107 5.05 15.70 3.07
C LYS A 107 4.16 14.49 2.84
N GLY A 108 2.92 14.58 3.29
CA GLY A 108 1.91 13.54 3.08
C GLY A 108 2.32 12.19 3.63
N ALA A 109 1.81 11.14 2.99
CA ALA A 109 2.10 9.76 3.37
C ALA A 109 2.19 8.86 2.14
N ILE A 110 2.98 7.80 2.24
CA ILE A 110 3.09 6.75 1.23
C ILE A 110 2.36 5.50 1.73
N ASN A 111 1.46 5.01 0.91
CA ASN A 111 0.69 3.80 1.12
C ASN A 111 1.13 2.73 0.11
N ILE A 112 1.10 1.48 0.48
CA ILE A 112 1.31 0.36 -0.44
C ILE A 112 0.01 -0.41 -0.65
N ASN A 113 -0.20 -0.90 -1.87
CA ASN A 113 -1.34 -1.74 -2.22
C ASN A 113 -0.86 -3.18 -2.45
N VAL A 114 -1.49 -4.12 -1.76
CA VAL A 114 -1.17 -5.56 -1.84
C VAL A 114 -2.41 -6.35 -2.18
N LEU A 115 -2.28 -7.33 -3.07
CA LEU A 115 -3.33 -8.31 -3.34
C LEU A 115 -3.12 -9.53 -2.44
N TRP A 116 -4.05 -9.76 -1.51
CA TRP A 116 -3.91 -10.85 -0.53
C TRP A 116 -3.96 -12.25 -1.16
N GLU A 117 -4.74 -12.41 -2.23
CA GLU A 117 -4.83 -13.67 -2.97
C GLU A 117 -3.55 -14.05 -3.71
N MET A 118 -2.66 -13.09 -3.92
CA MET A 118 -1.38 -13.36 -4.56
C MET A 118 -0.55 -14.30 -3.70
N GLY A 119 -0.04 -15.37 -4.28
CA GLY A 119 0.88 -16.27 -3.58
C GLY A 119 2.07 -15.50 -3.03
N GLY A 120 2.36 -15.67 -1.73
CA GLY A 120 3.44 -14.95 -1.08
C GLY A 120 3.12 -13.52 -0.65
N ALA A 121 1.86 -13.08 -0.73
CA ALA A 121 1.45 -11.72 -0.36
C ALA A 121 1.90 -11.32 1.04
N GLN A 122 1.75 -12.21 2.01
CA GLN A 122 2.18 -11.96 3.39
C GLN A 122 3.70 -11.74 3.48
N ARG A 123 4.47 -12.50 2.73
CA ARG A 123 5.94 -12.37 2.68
C ARG A 123 6.36 -11.09 1.98
N VAL A 124 5.68 -10.71 0.91
CA VAL A 124 5.91 -9.43 0.22
C VAL A 124 5.62 -8.27 1.18
N LEU A 125 4.50 -8.31 1.86
CA LEU A 125 4.13 -7.27 2.83
C LEU A 125 5.18 -7.11 3.93
N HIS A 126 5.58 -8.21 4.56
CA HIS A 126 6.63 -8.18 5.58
C HIS A 126 7.96 -7.64 5.03
N GLY A 127 8.38 -8.13 3.87
CA GLY A 127 9.65 -7.73 3.26
C GLY A 127 9.70 -6.25 2.91
N VAL A 128 8.61 -5.72 2.36
CA VAL A 128 8.51 -4.29 2.03
C VAL A 128 8.50 -3.43 3.29
N LEU A 129 7.65 -3.76 4.26
CA LEU A 129 7.55 -2.98 5.50
C LEU A 129 8.84 -3.00 6.30
N GLU A 130 9.52 -4.13 6.35
CA GLU A 130 10.82 -4.23 7.04
C GLU A 130 11.88 -3.32 6.41
N ARG A 131 11.95 -3.29 5.09
CA ARG A 131 12.96 -2.53 4.35
C ARG A 131 12.61 -1.06 4.15
N THR A 132 11.37 -0.66 4.43
CA THR A 132 10.89 0.72 4.27
C THR A 132 10.36 1.32 5.57
N LYS A 133 10.91 0.89 6.69
CA LYS A 133 10.54 1.43 8.02
C LYS A 133 10.67 2.95 8.04
N GLY A 134 9.62 3.63 8.50
CA GLY A 134 9.58 5.08 8.55
C GLY A 134 9.18 5.75 7.25
N MET A 135 9.05 5.02 6.14
CA MET A 135 8.64 5.57 4.84
C MET A 135 7.19 5.26 4.51
N VAL A 136 6.76 4.01 4.71
CA VAL A 136 5.37 3.59 4.47
C VAL A 136 4.54 3.92 5.70
N ALA A 137 3.42 4.60 5.49
CA ALA A 137 2.48 4.97 6.55
C ALA A 137 1.27 4.03 6.61
N GLY A 138 0.97 3.30 5.55
CA GLY A 138 -0.18 2.43 5.54
C GLY A 138 -0.19 1.41 4.42
N VAL A 139 -1.13 0.47 4.53
CA VAL A 139 -1.32 -0.64 3.59
C VAL A 139 -2.79 -0.75 3.21
N THR A 140 -3.07 -0.75 1.92
CA THR A 140 -4.35 -1.14 1.37
C THR A 140 -4.25 -2.58 0.89
N CYS A 141 -5.16 -3.43 1.29
CA CYS A 141 -5.10 -4.85 0.97
C CYS A 141 -6.49 -5.38 0.62
N GLY A 142 -6.59 -6.05 -0.51
CA GLY A 142 -7.85 -6.61 -1.00
C GLY A 142 -7.67 -7.93 -1.72
N ALA A 143 -8.78 -8.37 -2.33
CA ALA A 143 -8.92 -9.65 -3.02
C ALA A 143 -8.63 -10.84 -2.11
N GLY A 144 -9.58 -11.18 -1.24
CA GLY A 144 -9.49 -12.28 -0.30
C GLY A 144 -9.87 -11.87 1.12
N MET A 145 -9.47 -12.66 2.09
CA MET A 145 -9.76 -12.44 3.51
C MET A 145 -8.46 -12.25 4.31
N PRO A 146 -7.90 -11.03 4.30
CA PRO A 146 -6.58 -10.79 4.90
C PRO A 146 -6.64 -10.67 6.43
N TYR A 147 -6.88 -11.77 7.13
CA TYR A 147 -6.94 -11.80 8.59
C TYR A 147 -5.65 -11.34 9.28
N LYS A 148 -4.50 -11.64 8.66
CA LYS A 148 -3.19 -11.30 9.21
C LYS A 148 -2.79 -9.82 9.01
N LEU A 149 -3.51 -9.11 8.15
CA LEU A 149 -3.17 -7.73 7.81
C LEU A 149 -3.07 -6.82 9.04
N SER A 150 -4.04 -6.88 9.92
CA SER A 150 -4.07 -6.02 11.11
C SER A 150 -2.88 -6.27 12.04
N GLU A 151 -2.54 -7.53 12.25
CA GLU A 151 -1.40 -7.92 13.09
C GLU A 151 -0.08 -7.44 12.50
N ILE A 152 0.10 -7.62 11.20
CA ILE A 152 1.30 -7.17 10.50
C ILE A 152 1.41 -5.65 10.55
N ALA A 153 0.34 -4.94 10.19
CA ALA A 153 0.33 -3.48 10.21
C ALA A 153 0.65 -2.92 11.61
N ALA A 154 0.03 -3.46 12.64
CA ALA A 154 0.26 -3.07 14.02
C ALA A 154 1.73 -3.29 14.43
N SER A 155 2.34 -4.38 14.01
CA SER A 155 3.72 -4.69 14.33
C SER A 155 4.73 -3.71 13.72
N TYR A 156 4.36 -3.05 12.64
CA TYR A 156 5.18 -2.01 11.98
C TYR A 156 4.71 -0.59 12.26
N ASN A 157 3.68 -0.41 13.09
CA ASN A 157 3.08 0.89 13.39
C ASN A 157 2.61 1.64 12.13
N VAL A 158 1.96 0.93 11.23
CA VAL A 158 1.36 1.48 10.03
C VAL A 158 -0.15 1.27 10.04
N SER A 159 -0.87 2.18 9.40
CA SER A 159 -2.32 2.05 9.23
C SER A 159 -2.66 0.95 8.22
N TYR A 160 -3.85 0.38 8.31
CA TYR A 160 -4.33 -0.57 7.31
C TYR A 160 -5.73 -0.23 6.85
N LEU A 161 -5.99 -0.51 5.57
CA LEU A 161 -7.27 -0.28 4.90
C LEU A 161 -7.66 -1.57 4.17
N PRO A 162 -8.48 -2.42 4.76
CA PRO A 162 -8.95 -3.62 4.07
C PRO A 162 -9.94 -3.25 2.97
N ILE A 163 -9.84 -3.89 1.83
CA ILE A 163 -10.81 -3.80 0.75
C ILE A 163 -11.71 -5.01 0.85
N VAL A 164 -12.99 -4.79 0.99
CA VAL A 164 -13.99 -5.85 1.17
C VAL A 164 -15.13 -5.70 0.16
N SER A 165 -15.74 -6.83 -0.20
CA SER A 165 -16.89 -6.86 -1.12
C SER A 165 -18.24 -6.87 -0.41
N SER A 166 -18.25 -6.99 0.92
CA SER A 166 -19.49 -7.00 1.70
C SER A 166 -19.26 -6.64 3.17
N GLY A 167 -20.31 -6.19 3.82
CA GLY A 167 -20.30 -5.98 5.28
C GLY A 167 -20.13 -7.28 6.07
N ARG A 168 -20.59 -8.41 5.52
CA ARG A 168 -20.40 -9.74 6.12
C ARG A 168 -18.91 -10.11 6.16
N ALA A 169 -18.19 -9.87 5.07
CA ALA A 169 -16.74 -10.10 5.01
C ALA A 169 -16.02 -9.26 6.06
N PHE A 170 -16.35 -7.98 6.17
CA PHE A 170 -15.74 -7.11 7.18
C PHE A 170 -16.05 -7.57 8.60
N ARG A 171 -17.28 -7.97 8.90
CA ARG A 171 -17.63 -8.48 10.24
C ARG A 171 -16.81 -9.70 10.62
N ALA A 172 -16.55 -10.59 9.66
CA ALA A 172 -15.71 -11.76 9.90
C ALA A 172 -14.26 -11.36 10.22
N LEU A 173 -13.68 -10.43 9.46
CA LEU A 173 -12.34 -9.89 9.71
C LEU A 173 -12.26 -9.19 11.07
N TRP A 174 -13.24 -8.39 11.41
CA TRP A 174 -13.32 -7.69 12.68
C TRP A 174 -13.34 -8.67 13.85
N LYS A 175 -14.28 -9.62 13.81
CA LYS A 175 -14.47 -10.59 14.88
C LYS A 175 -13.23 -11.47 15.10
N ARG A 176 -12.57 -11.88 14.02
CA ARG A 176 -11.43 -12.82 14.11
C ARG A 176 -10.10 -12.14 14.39
N ALA A 177 -9.91 -10.92 13.92
CA ALA A 177 -8.60 -10.29 13.96
C ALA A 177 -8.60 -8.78 14.25
N TYR A 178 -9.36 -7.99 13.51
CA TYR A 178 -9.17 -6.54 13.46
C TYR A 178 -9.56 -5.82 14.75
N SER A 179 -10.48 -6.37 15.54
CA SER A 179 -10.84 -5.78 16.84
C SER A 179 -9.66 -5.65 17.80
N LYS A 180 -8.66 -6.51 17.65
CA LYS A 180 -7.44 -6.50 18.49
C LYS A 180 -6.43 -5.43 18.07
N ALA A 181 -6.54 -4.91 16.86
CA ALA A 181 -5.64 -3.90 16.31
C ALA A 181 -6.43 -2.73 15.71
N ALA A 182 -7.55 -2.39 16.32
CA ALA A 182 -8.48 -1.38 15.82
C ALA A 182 -7.86 0.01 15.73
N GLU A 183 -6.88 0.32 16.56
CA GLU A 183 -6.21 1.63 16.57
C GLU A 183 -5.49 1.94 15.25
N TRP A 184 -5.08 0.92 14.51
CA TRP A 184 -4.40 1.06 13.22
C TRP A 184 -5.34 0.97 12.02
N LEU A 185 -6.61 0.65 12.25
CA LEU A 185 -7.62 0.62 11.19
C LEU A 185 -7.97 2.05 10.79
N ALA A 186 -7.57 2.46 9.57
CA ALA A 186 -7.82 3.81 9.09
C ALA A 186 -9.18 3.95 8.43
N ALA A 187 -9.55 2.98 7.60
CA ALA A 187 -10.82 2.96 6.89
C ALA A 187 -11.08 1.56 6.35
N VAL A 188 -12.32 1.31 5.96
CA VAL A 188 -12.72 0.09 5.23
C VAL A 188 -13.15 0.52 3.84
N VAL A 189 -12.55 -0.09 2.82
CA VAL A 189 -12.88 0.21 1.44
C VAL A 189 -13.85 -0.86 0.94
N TYR A 190 -15.02 -0.42 0.48
CA TYR A 190 -15.96 -1.31 -0.19
C TYR A 190 -15.71 -1.28 -1.68
N GLU A 191 -15.60 -2.45 -2.27
CA GLU A 191 -15.45 -2.60 -3.71
C GLU A 191 -16.53 -3.56 -4.23
N ASP A 192 -17.38 -3.05 -5.14
CA ASP A 192 -18.44 -3.85 -5.73
C ASP A 192 -17.84 -4.91 -6.64
N PRO A 193 -18.07 -6.21 -6.39
CA PRO A 193 -17.49 -7.28 -7.17
C PRO A 193 -17.93 -7.29 -8.63
N TRP A 194 -19.07 -6.68 -8.94
CA TRP A 194 -19.59 -6.58 -10.32
C TRP A 194 -19.02 -5.41 -11.11
N LEU A 195 -18.60 -4.35 -10.40
CA LEU A 195 -18.10 -3.11 -11.01
C LEU A 195 -16.59 -2.95 -10.88
N ALA A 196 -15.96 -3.77 -10.04
CA ALA A 196 -14.51 -3.71 -9.81
C ALA A 196 -13.76 -4.21 -11.05
N GLY A 197 -12.65 -3.55 -11.39
CA GLY A 197 -11.74 -3.97 -12.44
C GLY A 197 -10.82 -5.14 -12.07
N GLY A 198 -10.96 -5.70 -10.87
CA GLY A 198 -10.13 -6.77 -10.33
C GLY A 198 -10.94 -7.98 -9.89
N HIS A 199 -10.28 -8.89 -9.15
CA HIS A 199 -10.86 -10.17 -8.72
C HIS A 199 -11.40 -10.13 -7.29
N ASN A 200 -12.40 -9.30 -7.03
CA ASN A 200 -13.08 -9.22 -5.74
C ASN A 200 -14.45 -9.92 -5.81
N GLY A 201 -14.42 -11.16 -6.12
CA GLY A 201 -15.64 -11.96 -6.22
C GLY A 201 -15.90 -12.85 -5.03
#